data_e40be18145e3a2e8eecb9754eeb288f4
#
_entry.id   e40be18145e3a2e8eecb9754eeb288f4
#
_cell.length_a   1.000
_cell.length_b   1.000
_cell.length_c   1.000
_cell.angle_alpha   90.00
_cell.angle_beta   90.00
_cell.angle_gamma   90.00
#
_symmetry.space_group_name_H-M   'P 1'
#
loop_
_entity.id
_entity.type
_entity.pdbx_description
1 polymer ?
#
loop_
_entity_poly.entity_id
_entity_poly.type
_entity_poly.pdbx_seq_one_letter_code
_entity_poly.pdbx_strand_id
1 'polypeptide(L)'
;MKHPIKLLKRTLALLLLVWLAWICWKFQPWIPGGHAAHLSSAHMGACDLQIWQRKNGLLNPEPFATALFVRKSGGPWTAYLLDIQDLYREEIILRKENSGVAVLYGKTRRAYFDEKQDAFTLYHYDGQPELRSGTVIDSEPPGNWWKRLGQR
;
A
#
# COMPACT_ATOMS: atom_id res chain seq x y z
N MET A 1 51.68 14.24 -19.46
CA MET A 1 50.25 14.29 -19.75
C MET A 1 49.44 13.05 -19.28
N LYS A 2 49.63 12.55 -18.03
CA LYS A 2 48.92 11.38 -17.48
C LYS A 2 47.80 11.71 -16.48
N HIS A 3 47.58 13.00 -16.15
CA HIS A 3 46.62 13.45 -15.13
C HIS A 3 45.13 13.51 -15.57
N PRO A 4 44.73 13.85 -16.81
CA PRO A 4 43.34 14.02 -17.18
C PRO A 4 42.55 12.72 -17.17
N ILE A 5 43.19 11.59 -17.55
CA ILE A 5 42.53 10.28 -17.60
C ILE A 5 42.20 9.76 -16.19
N LYS A 6 43.08 10.01 -15.20
CA LYS A 6 42.84 9.64 -13.78
C LYS A 6 41.69 10.47 -13.17
N LEU A 7 41.61 11.74 -13.52
CA LEU A 7 40.55 12.62 -13.08
C LEU A 7 39.21 12.19 -13.67
N LEU A 8 39.17 11.90 -14.97
CA LEU A 8 37.98 11.43 -15.67
C LEU A 8 37.43 10.11 -15.06
N LYS A 9 38.31 9.14 -14.77
CA LYS A 9 37.94 7.88 -14.13
C LYS A 9 37.33 8.09 -12.73
N ARG A 10 37.89 9.01 -11.92
CA ARG A 10 37.39 9.33 -10.60
C ARG A 10 36.03 10.01 -10.66
N THR A 11 35.83 10.94 -11.59
CA THR A 11 34.53 11.62 -11.79
C THR A 11 33.45 10.63 -12.24
N LEU A 12 33.79 9.73 -13.17
CA LEU A 12 32.86 8.71 -13.65
C LEU A 12 32.46 7.73 -12.52
N ALA A 13 33.43 7.32 -11.68
CA ALA A 13 33.16 6.47 -10.53
C ALA A 13 32.26 7.14 -9.49
N LEU A 14 32.48 8.44 -9.23
CA LEU A 14 31.63 9.22 -8.33
C LEU A 14 30.20 9.35 -8.87
N LEU A 15 30.04 9.64 -10.16
CA LEU A 15 28.72 9.72 -10.80
C LEU A 15 27.98 8.37 -10.73
N LEU A 16 28.69 7.28 -10.94
CA LEU A 16 28.12 5.94 -10.82
C LEU A 16 27.67 5.63 -9.38
N LEU A 17 28.47 6.01 -8.39
CA LEU A 17 28.12 5.82 -6.98
C LEU A 17 26.90 6.66 -6.57
N VAL A 18 26.83 7.92 -7.02
CA VAL A 18 25.66 8.79 -6.77
C VAL A 18 24.41 8.21 -7.44
N TRP A 19 24.53 7.71 -8.66
CA TRP A 19 23.43 7.09 -9.39
C TRP A 19 22.95 5.80 -8.72
N LEU A 20 23.88 4.93 -8.28
CA LEU A 20 23.55 3.73 -7.51
C LEU A 20 22.90 4.08 -6.17
N ALA A 21 23.42 5.06 -5.45
CA ALA A 21 22.81 5.53 -4.19
C ALA A 21 21.40 6.05 -4.42
N TRP A 22 21.16 6.77 -5.52
CA TRP A 22 19.83 7.26 -5.89
C TRP A 22 18.87 6.12 -6.23
N ILE A 23 19.31 5.11 -7.00
CA ILE A 23 18.52 3.90 -7.28
C ILE A 23 18.19 3.17 -5.99
N CYS A 24 19.19 2.96 -5.14
CA CYS A 24 19.01 2.32 -3.85
C CYS A 24 18.02 3.07 -2.97
N TRP A 25 18.11 4.38 -2.93
CA TRP A 25 17.16 5.24 -2.21
C TRP A 25 15.75 5.13 -2.79
N LYS A 26 15.61 5.23 -4.11
CA LYS A 26 14.31 5.26 -4.76
C LYS A 26 13.56 3.93 -4.70
N PHE A 27 14.27 2.82 -4.85
CA PHE A 27 13.66 1.50 -4.91
C PHE A 27 13.80 0.69 -3.61
N GLN A 28 14.64 1.14 -2.69
CA GLN A 28 14.90 0.45 -1.41
C GLN A 28 14.96 -1.08 -1.55
N PRO A 29 15.78 -1.61 -2.48
CA PRO A 29 15.74 -3.03 -2.86
C PRO A 29 16.11 -3.99 -1.73
N TRP A 30 16.77 -3.48 -0.69
CA TRP A 30 17.18 -4.25 0.49
C TRP A 30 16.11 -4.29 1.60
N ILE A 31 15.04 -3.49 1.49
CA ILE A 31 13.97 -3.54 2.49
C ILE A 31 13.02 -4.67 2.12
N PRO A 32 12.97 -5.76 2.92
CA PRO A 32 12.00 -6.82 2.70
C PRO A 32 10.60 -6.24 2.72
N GLY A 33 9.86 -6.42 1.62
CA GLY A 33 8.50 -5.92 1.53
C GLY A 33 8.33 -4.55 0.89
N GLY A 34 9.42 -3.92 0.44
CA GLY A 34 9.36 -2.65 -0.28
C GLY A 34 8.91 -1.47 0.60
N HIS A 35 8.45 -0.41 -0.03
CA HIS A 35 8.04 0.82 0.60
C HIS A 35 6.52 0.88 0.77
N ALA A 36 6.05 1.19 1.98
CA ALA A 36 4.63 1.41 2.24
C ALA A 36 4.27 2.87 1.95
N ALA A 37 3.19 3.10 1.22
CA ALA A 37 2.66 4.41 0.92
C ALA A 37 1.22 4.55 1.45
N HIS A 38 0.96 5.64 2.16
CA HIS A 38 -0.39 6.05 2.53
C HIS A 38 -1.08 6.64 1.29
N LEU A 39 -2.27 6.16 0.96
CA LEU A 39 -3.01 6.61 -0.22
C LEU A 39 -4.18 7.52 0.14
N SER A 40 -4.97 7.14 1.14
CA SER A 40 -6.17 7.86 1.51
C SER A 40 -6.56 7.59 2.96
N SER A 41 -7.28 8.52 3.58
CA SER A 41 -7.87 8.33 4.91
C SER A 41 -9.27 8.92 4.98
N ALA A 42 -10.11 8.33 5.82
CA ALA A 42 -11.43 8.84 6.15
C ALA A 42 -11.74 8.58 7.62
N HIS A 43 -12.57 9.45 8.19
CA HIS A 43 -13.15 9.25 9.51
C HIS A 43 -14.67 9.20 9.37
N MET A 44 -15.31 8.17 9.93
CA MET A 44 -16.75 8.01 9.88
C MET A 44 -17.26 7.43 11.20
N GLY A 45 -18.17 8.15 11.86
CA GLY A 45 -18.69 7.75 13.18
C GLY A 45 -17.56 7.54 14.19
N ALA A 46 -17.43 6.33 14.72
CA ALA A 46 -16.36 5.92 15.61
C ALA A 46 -15.19 5.22 14.90
N CYS A 47 -15.19 5.20 13.55
CA CYS A 47 -14.21 4.48 12.76
C CYS A 47 -13.20 5.42 12.10
N ASP A 48 -11.91 5.11 12.26
CA ASP A 48 -10.82 5.63 11.46
C ASP A 48 -10.51 4.64 10.35
N LEU A 49 -10.40 5.11 9.11
CA LEU A 49 -10.10 4.29 7.95
C LEU A 49 -8.87 4.84 7.23
N GLN A 50 -7.98 3.95 6.83
CA GLN A 50 -6.77 4.31 6.08
C GLN A 50 -6.53 3.27 4.99
N ILE A 51 -6.12 3.74 3.80
CA ILE A 51 -5.64 2.85 2.74
C ILE A 51 -4.13 2.98 2.66
N TRP A 52 -3.48 1.84 2.75
CA TRP A 52 -2.05 1.72 2.58
C TRP A 52 -1.73 0.75 1.45
N GLN A 53 -0.69 1.07 0.72
CA GLN A 53 -0.16 0.26 -0.35
C GLN A 53 1.28 -0.10 -0.05
N ARG A 54 1.62 -1.37 -0.24
CA ARG A 54 2.98 -1.83 -0.30
C ARG A 54 3.47 -1.74 -1.74
N LYS A 55 4.58 -1.05 -1.95
CA LYS A 55 5.30 -1.04 -3.22
C LYS A 55 6.43 -2.04 -3.14
N ASN A 56 6.57 -2.86 -4.18
CA ASN A 56 7.69 -3.80 -4.26
C ASN A 56 9.01 -3.06 -4.41
N GLY A 57 10.05 -3.53 -3.71
CA GLY A 57 11.42 -3.16 -4.02
C GLY A 57 11.88 -3.78 -5.33
N LEU A 58 12.95 -3.25 -5.92
CA LEU A 58 13.50 -3.71 -7.22
C LEU A 58 13.82 -5.21 -7.24
N LEU A 59 14.20 -5.78 -6.10
CA LEU A 59 14.60 -7.19 -5.96
C LEU A 59 13.52 -8.08 -5.35
N ASN A 60 12.32 -7.56 -5.11
CA ASN A 60 11.24 -8.32 -4.52
C ASN A 60 10.16 -8.61 -5.56
N PRO A 61 10.00 -9.86 -6.02
CA PRO A 61 9.01 -10.23 -7.03
C PRO A 61 7.58 -10.33 -6.48
N GLU A 62 7.36 -10.14 -5.17
CA GLU A 62 6.02 -10.22 -4.61
C GLU A 62 5.11 -9.15 -5.20
N PRO A 63 3.84 -9.48 -5.50
CA PRO A 63 2.88 -8.54 -6.05
C PRO A 63 2.61 -7.39 -5.09
N PHE A 64 2.19 -6.26 -5.62
CA PHE A 64 1.70 -5.16 -4.81
C PHE A 64 0.57 -5.64 -3.92
N ALA A 65 0.57 -5.16 -2.67
CA ALA A 65 -0.54 -5.38 -1.77
C ALA A 65 -1.13 -4.03 -1.36
N THR A 66 -2.43 -3.90 -1.51
CA THR A 66 -3.19 -2.75 -1.02
C THR A 66 -4.15 -3.24 0.04
N ALA A 67 -4.24 -2.54 1.16
CA ALA A 67 -5.14 -2.89 2.24
C ALA A 67 -5.88 -1.67 2.78
N LEU A 68 -7.14 -1.88 3.13
CA LEU A 68 -7.92 -0.99 3.96
C LEU A 68 -7.70 -1.37 5.43
N PHE A 69 -7.32 -0.40 6.22
CA PHE A 69 -7.22 -0.50 7.68
C PHE A 69 -8.39 0.22 8.30
N VAL A 70 -9.06 -0.44 9.23
CA VAL A 70 -10.19 0.10 9.98
C VAL A 70 -9.87 -0.01 11.46
N ARG A 71 -10.04 1.10 12.20
CA ARG A 71 -9.95 1.13 13.66
C ARG A 71 -11.23 1.68 14.23
N LYS A 72 -11.84 0.98 15.18
CA LYS A 72 -13.04 1.40 15.86
C LYS A 72 -12.72 1.92 17.26
N SER A 73 -13.18 3.12 17.59
CA SER A 73 -13.13 3.70 18.94
C SER A 73 -11.76 3.56 19.62
N GLY A 74 -10.67 3.72 18.88
CA GLY A 74 -9.31 3.59 19.42
C GLY A 74 -8.86 2.16 19.75
N GLY A 75 -9.61 1.14 19.34
CA GLY A 75 -9.25 -0.28 19.43
C GLY A 75 -8.11 -0.68 18.50
N PRO A 76 -7.85 -1.97 18.31
CA PRO A 76 -6.86 -2.44 17.36
C PRO A 76 -7.28 -2.16 15.93
N TRP A 77 -6.29 -2.07 15.03
CA TRP A 77 -6.52 -1.99 13.61
C TRP A 77 -6.94 -3.35 13.04
N THR A 78 -7.92 -3.33 12.15
CA THR A 78 -8.31 -4.49 11.34
C THR A 78 -7.96 -4.21 9.90
N ALA A 79 -7.19 -5.08 9.26
CA ALA A 79 -6.77 -4.93 7.88
C ALA A 79 -7.57 -5.84 6.96
N TYR A 80 -8.03 -5.29 5.85
CA TYR A 80 -8.74 -5.98 4.78
C TYR A 80 -7.94 -5.85 3.49
N LEU A 81 -7.52 -6.97 2.93
CA LEU A 81 -6.78 -6.99 1.68
C LEU A 81 -7.69 -6.61 0.52
N LEU A 82 -7.25 -5.65 -0.29
CA LEU A 82 -7.91 -5.23 -1.51
C LEU A 82 -7.28 -5.95 -2.71
N ASP A 83 -8.11 -6.52 -3.56
CA ASP A 83 -7.67 -7.16 -4.80
C ASP A 83 -7.51 -6.10 -5.91
N ILE A 84 -6.56 -5.20 -5.72
CA ILE A 84 -6.22 -4.14 -6.68
C ILE A 84 -4.81 -4.39 -7.17
N GLN A 85 -4.69 -4.93 -8.37
CA GLN A 85 -3.40 -5.34 -8.95
C GLN A 85 -2.77 -4.26 -9.84
N ASP A 86 -3.55 -3.34 -10.38
CA ASP A 86 -3.10 -2.38 -11.38
C ASP A 86 -3.15 -0.92 -10.86
N LEU A 87 -2.09 -0.52 -10.18
CA LEU A 87 -2.03 0.69 -9.36
C LEU A 87 -1.43 1.92 -10.05
N TYR A 88 -1.08 1.81 -11.31
CA TYR A 88 -0.38 2.89 -11.99
C TYR A 88 -1.29 3.83 -12.79
N ARG A 89 -2.59 3.52 -12.90
CA ARG A 89 -3.48 4.24 -13.82
C ARG A 89 -4.58 5.05 -13.16
N GLU A 90 -5.02 4.69 -11.95
CA GLU A 90 -6.15 5.36 -11.34
C GLU A 90 -5.94 5.61 -9.85
N GLU A 91 -6.56 6.67 -9.34
CA GLU A 91 -6.49 7.04 -7.93
C GLU A 91 -7.39 6.14 -7.08
N ILE A 92 -6.86 5.73 -5.91
CA ILE A 92 -7.66 5.01 -4.90
C ILE A 92 -8.13 6.01 -3.86
N ILE A 93 -9.43 6.15 -3.72
CA ILE A 93 -10.06 7.09 -2.78
C ILE A 93 -11.09 6.41 -1.88
N LEU A 94 -11.24 6.95 -0.68
CA LEU A 94 -12.32 6.61 0.24
C LEU A 94 -13.47 7.61 0.05
N ARG A 95 -14.66 7.10 -0.25
CA ARG A 95 -15.88 7.89 -0.35
C ARG A 95 -16.88 7.48 0.73
N LYS A 96 -17.26 8.44 1.56
CA LYS A 96 -18.33 8.25 2.55
C LYS A 96 -19.67 8.03 1.87
N GLU A 97 -20.43 7.07 2.36
CA GLU A 97 -21.79 6.74 1.95
C GLU A 97 -22.68 6.59 3.20
N ASN A 98 -23.99 6.42 3.03
CA ASN A 98 -24.96 6.49 4.14
C ASN A 98 -24.65 5.60 5.35
N SER A 99 -24.21 4.34 5.13
CA SER A 99 -23.96 3.37 6.20
C SER A 99 -22.49 2.91 6.26
N GLY A 100 -21.62 3.47 5.41
CA GLY A 100 -20.26 2.98 5.35
C GLY A 100 -19.34 3.81 4.48
N VAL A 101 -18.23 3.19 4.10
CA VAL A 101 -17.21 3.81 3.25
C VAL A 101 -16.92 2.92 2.05
N ALA A 102 -17.09 3.48 0.85
CA ALA A 102 -16.70 2.84 -0.38
C ALA A 102 -15.23 3.09 -0.71
N VAL A 103 -14.53 2.06 -1.11
CA VAL A 103 -13.20 2.15 -1.72
C VAL A 103 -13.39 2.19 -3.24
N LEU A 104 -12.98 3.29 -3.85
CA LEU A 104 -13.06 3.50 -5.29
C LEU A 104 -11.68 3.39 -5.92
N TYR A 105 -11.60 2.74 -7.06
CA TYR A 105 -10.47 2.77 -7.97
C TYR A 105 -10.93 3.51 -9.24
N GLY A 106 -10.49 4.75 -9.37
CA GLY A 106 -11.08 5.69 -10.29
C GLY A 106 -12.57 5.92 -10.00
N LYS A 107 -13.45 5.53 -10.93
CA LYS A 107 -14.90 5.64 -10.77
C LYS A 107 -15.56 4.33 -10.30
N THR A 108 -14.82 3.24 -10.24
CA THR A 108 -15.35 1.90 -9.96
C THR A 108 -15.25 1.58 -8.47
N ARG A 109 -16.36 1.14 -7.86
CA ARG A 109 -16.35 0.62 -6.50
C ARG A 109 -15.63 -0.74 -6.47
N ARG A 110 -14.59 -0.85 -5.63
CA ARG A 110 -13.83 -2.08 -5.44
C ARG A 110 -14.06 -2.73 -4.10
N ALA A 111 -14.43 -1.95 -3.09
CA ALA A 111 -14.81 -2.49 -1.81
C ALA A 111 -15.79 -1.56 -1.09
N TYR A 112 -16.45 -2.11 -0.08
CA TYR A 112 -17.34 -1.37 0.78
C TYR A 112 -17.20 -1.88 2.22
N PHE A 113 -17.01 -0.95 3.16
CA PHE A 113 -17.05 -1.23 4.58
C PHE A 113 -18.34 -0.67 5.17
N ASP A 114 -19.19 -1.54 5.71
CA ASP A 114 -20.41 -1.16 6.42
C ASP A 114 -20.11 -1.04 7.92
N GLU A 115 -20.19 0.19 8.46
CA GLU A 115 -19.91 0.46 9.88
C GLU A 115 -20.92 -0.21 10.81
N LYS A 116 -22.20 -0.25 10.42
CA LYS A 116 -23.28 -0.80 11.25
C LYS A 116 -23.23 -2.30 11.36
N GLN A 117 -22.91 -2.96 10.25
CA GLN A 117 -22.84 -4.43 10.18
C GLN A 117 -21.46 -4.97 10.52
N ASP A 118 -20.44 -4.09 10.63
CA ASP A 118 -19.04 -4.48 10.77
C ASP A 118 -18.59 -5.44 9.66
N ALA A 119 -19.04 -5.19 8.46
CA ALA A 119 -18.87 -6.07 7.31
C ALA A 119 -18.04 -5.39 6.22
N PHE A 120 -17.10 -6.14 5.67
CA PHE A 120 -16.31 -5.71 4.53
C PHE A 120 -16.63 -6.57 3.31
N THR A 121 -17.08 -5.91 2.24
CA THR A 121 -17.39 -6.54 0.96
C THR A 121 -16.39 -6.10 -0.09
N LEU A 122 -15.75 -7.05 -0.75
CA LEU A 122 -14.91 -6.84 -1.91
C LEU A 122 -15.72 -7.08 -3.18
N TYR A 123 -15.53 -6.25 -4.20
CA TYR A 123 -16.14 -6.42 -5.51
C TYR A 123 -15.06 -6.82 -6.52
N HIS A 124 -15.16 -8.02 -7.05
CA HIS A 124 -14.27 -8.52 -8.09
C HIS A 124 -14.42 -7.75 -9.41
N TYR A 125 -13.53 -7.99 -10.37
CA TYR A 125 -13.57 -7.32 -11.68
C TYR A 125 -14.84 -7.65 -12.48
N ASP A 126 -15.45 -8.82 -12.23
CA ASP A 126 -16.74 -9.24 -12.80
C ASP A 126 -17.96 -8.67 -12.04
N GLY A 127 -17.72 -7.86 -11.00
CA GLY A 127 -18.76 -7.24 -10.19
C GLY A 127 -19.35 -8.14 -9.10
N GLN A 128 -18.88 -9.37 -8.95
CA GLN A 128 -19.36 -10.27 -7.90
C GLN A 128 -18.90 -9.79 -6.52
N PRO A 129 -19.79 -9.69 -5.53
CA PRO A 129 -19.46 -9.35 -4.17
C PRO A 129 -18.89 -10.55 -3.41
N GLU A 130 -17.83 -10.35 -2.65
CA GLU A 130 -17.25 -11.30 -1.71
C GLU A 130 -17.18 -10.69 -0.33
N LEU A 131 -17.79 -11.33 0.66
CA LEU A 131 -17.64 -10.92 2.06
C LEU A 131 -16.30 -11.43 2.59
N ARG A 132 -15.45 -10.53 3.10
CA ARG A 132 -14.14 -10.88 3.63
C ARG A 132 -14.00 -10.58 5.10
N SER A 133 -13.36 -11.49 5.81
CA SER A 133 -12.93 -11.28 7.20
C SER A 133 -11.66 -10.45 7.25
N GLY A 134 -11.58 -9.53 8.20
CA GLY A 134 -10.39 -8.75 8.45
C GLY A 134 -9.35 -9.49 9.31
N THR A 135 -8.11 -9.05 9.21
CA THR A 135 -7.02 -9.52 10.06
C THR A 135 -6.69 -8.45 11.09
N VAL A 136 -6.77 -8.79 12.38
CA VAL A 136 -6.44 -7.88 13.48
C VAL A 136 -4.92 -7.66 13.52
N ILE A 137 -4.52 -6.39 13.66
CA ILE A 137 -3.13 -5.95 13.70
C ILE A 137 -2.91 -5.11 14.95
N ASP A 138 -1.94 -5.52 15.77
CA ASP A 138 -1.62 -4.88 17.05
C ASP A 138 -0.70 -3.67 16.93
N SER A 139 -0.34 -3.28 15.69
CA SER A 139 0.56 -2.15 15.43
C SER A 139 -0.10 -1.11 14.53
N GLU A 140 0.33 0.15 14.69
CA GLU A 140 -0.09 1.22 13.76
C GLU A 140 0.35 0.92 12.32
N PRO A 141 -0.51 1.17 11.30
CA PRO A 141 -0.09 1.14 9.91
C PRO A 141 1.04 2.18 9.64
N PRO A 142 2.01 1.88 8.76
CA PRO A 142 2.09 0.72 7.90
C PRO A 142 2.70 -0.55 8.53
N GLY A 143 3.31 -0.52 9.70
CA GLY A 143 3.88 -1.68 10.40
C GLY A 143 4.28 -2.87 9.51
N ASN A 144 4.37 -4.06 10.10
CA ASN A 144 4.67 -5.31 9.37
C ASN A 144 3.40 -6.07 8.91
N TRP A 145 2.34 -5.37 8.61
CA TRP A 145 1.03 -5.94 8.30
C TRP A 145 1.03 -6.95 7.15
N TRP A 146 1.86 -6.74 6.12
CA TRP A 146 1.97 -7.64 4.97
C TRP A 146 2.49 -9.03 5.32
N LYS A 147 3.32 -9.16 6.36
CA LYS A 147 3.81 -10.48 6.80
C LYS A 147 2.68 -11.35 7.32
N ARG A 148 1.65 -10.75 7.92
CA ARG A 148 0.48 -11.46 8.45
C ARG A 148 -0.59 -11.72 7.38
N LEU A 149 -0.74 -10.83 6.40
CA LEU A 149 -1.73 -10.98 5.33
C LEU A 149 -1.28 -11.93 4.22
N GLY A 150 0.02 -12.13 4.02
CA GLY A 150 0.58 -13.01 2.98
C GLY A 150 0.77 -14.47 3.41
N GLN A 151 0.33 -14.87 4.59
CA GLN A 151 0.47 -16.25 5.11
C GLN A 151 -0.80 -17.09 4.94
N ARG A 152 -1.62 -16.80 3.92
CA ARG A 152 -2.78 -17.64 3.56
C ARG A 152 -2.52 -18.43 2.30
#